data_c7151a377f80095d5db5ef718c2f65b3
#
_entry.id   c7151a377f80095d5db5ef718c2f65b3
#
_cell.length_a   1.000
_cell.length_b   1.000
_cell.length_c   1.000
_cell.angle_alpha   90.00
_cell.angle_beta   90.00
_cell.angle_gamma   90.00
#
_symmetry.space_group_name_H-M   'P 1'
#
loop_
_entity.id
_entity.type
_entity.pdbx_description
1 polymer ?
#
loop_
_entity_poly.entity_id
_entity_poly.type
_entity_poly.pdbx_seq_one_letter_code
_entity_poly.pdbx_strand_id
1 'polypeptide(L)'
;MQLDAEQLIDVLAEKIGVVDAGVALVGIHTGGAWVAERLANKLGVAHVGSVAVTLHRDDFASRGLHPQKLPTDIGFEIEGRHILLVDDVLQSGRTVRAAVNELFDFGRPASVKFAVLVDRGGRQMPVQADYVAIVMPLEGKQQLELTNHDGMLRFEIRES
;
A
#
# COMPACT_ATOMS: atom_id res chain seq x y z
N MET A 1 18.10 -4.32 12.92
CA MET A 1 16.98 -5.25 12.96
C MET A 1 16.48 -5.52 11.55
N GLN A 2 16.41 -6.77 11.19
CA GLN A 2 15.97 -7.15 9.85
C GLN A 2 14.48 -7.45 9.86
N LEU A 3 13.76 -6.81 8.93
CA LEU A 3 12.33 -7.04 8.77
C LEU A 3 12.10 -8.19 7.80
N ASP A 4 11.26 -9.13 8.19
CA ASP A 4 10.83 -10.22 7.32
C ASP A 4 9.49 -9.85 6.69
N ALA A 5 9.52 -9.47 5.41
CA ALA A 5 8.33 -9.00 4.70
C ALA A 5 7.25 -10.09 4.63
N GLU A 6 7.62 -11.33 4.37
CA GLU A 6 6.64 -12.41 4.27
C GLU A 6 5.95 -12.67 5.61
N GLN A 7 6.70 -12.59 6.70
CA GLN A 7 6.13 -12.73 8.04
C GLN A 7 5.20 -11.57 8.37
N LEU A 8 5.57 -10.34 7.98
CA LEU A 8 4.72 -9.18 8.20
C LEU A 8 3.41 -9.27 7.41
N ILE A 9 3.44 -9.86 6.23
CA ILE A 9 2.21 -10.09 5.47
C ILE A 9 1.30 -11.05 6.23
N ASP A 10 1.86 -12.12 6.82
CA ASP A 10 1.08 -13.04 7.64
C ASP A 10 0.46 -12.34 8.85
N VAL A 11 1.24 -11.51 9.53
CA VAL A 11 0.76 -10.72 10.66
C VAL A 11 -0.38 -9.78 10.23
N LEU A 12 -0.22 -9.11 9.10
CA LEU A 12 -1.23 -8.20 8.60
C LEU A 12 -2.53 -8.94 8.24
N ALA A 13 -2.41 -10.08 7.57
CA ALA A 13 -3.57 -10.91 7.24
C ALA A 13 -4.33 -11.35 8.48
N GLU A 14 -3.61 -11.73 9.53
CA GLU A 14 -4.22 -12.13 10.80
C GLU A 14 -4.96 -10.97 11.46
N LYS A 15 -4.38 -9.77 11.44
CA LYS A 15 -5.03 -8.58 12.00
C LYS A 15 -6.27 -8.18 11.23
N ILE A 16 -6.27 -8.32 9.93
CA ILE A 16 -7.43 -8.00 9.09
C ILE A 16 -8.55 -9.01 9.35
N GLY A 17 -8.20 -10.29 9.46
CA GLY A 17 -9.16 -11.34 9.75
C GLY A 17 -10.09 -11.62 8.57
N VAL A 18 -11.32 -12.00 8.89
CA VAL A 18 -12.32 -12.36 7.88
C VAL A 18 -12.79 -11.12 7.15
N VAL A 19 -12.83 -11.21 5.83
CA VAL A 19 -13.26 -10.11 4.96
C VAL A 19 -14.58 -10.47 4.31
N ASP A 20 -15.54 -9.55 4.34
CA ASP A 20 -16.85 -9.78 3.74
C ASP A 20 -16.75 -9.96 2.23
N ALA A 21 -17.65 -10.77 1.68
CA ALA A 21 -17.76 -10.95 0.24
C ALA A 21 -18.07 -9.60 -0.43
N GLY A 22 -17.41 -9.31 -1.52
CA GLY A 22 -17.60 -8.04 -2.23
C GLY A 22 -16.61 -6.95 -1.85
N VAL A 23 -15.86 -7.10 -0.74
CA VAL A 23 -14.76 -6.19 -0.45
C VAL A 23 -13.65 -6.42 -1.49
N ALA A 24 -13.08 -5.33 -1.97
CA ALA A 24 -11.95 -5.40 -2.91
C ALA A 24 -10.69 -4.88 -2.26
N LEU A 25 -9.57 -5.51 -2.58
CA LEU A 25 -8.26 -5.01 -2.21
C LEU A 25 -7.67 -4.20 -3.36
N VAL A 26 -7.12 -3.05 -3.04
CA VAL A 26 -6.45 -2.20 -4.03
C VAL A 26 -5.07 -1.84 -3.50
N GLY A 27 -4.04 -2.30 -4.19
CA GLY A 27 -2.66 -2.02 -3.81
C GLY A 27 -2.13 -0.77 -4.46
N ILE A 28 -1.30 -0.02 -3.74
CA ILE A 28 -0.64 1.16 -4.29
C ILE A 28 0.67 0.70 -4.93
N HIS A 29 0.83 0.99 -6.21
CA HIS A 29 2.06 0.64 -6.94
C HIS A 29 3.28 1.30 -6.30
N THR A 30 4.38 0.60 -6.18
CA THR A 30 4.62 -0.76 -6.67
C THR A 30 4.51 -1.78 -5.54
N GLY A 31 5.09 -1.50 -4.39
CA GLY A 31 5.14 -2.45 -3.26
C GLY A 31 3.78 -2.82 -2.72
N GLY A 32 2.88 -1.85 -2.63
CA GLY A 32 1.52 -2.10 -2.15
C GLY A 32 0.75 -3.07 -3.02
N ALA A 33 1.01 -3.06 -4.35
CA ALA A 33 0.36 -3.99 -5.26
C ALA A 33 0.82 -5.43 -4.99
N TRP A 34 2.10 -5.63 -4.73
CA TRP A 34 2.61 -6.96 -4.37
C TRP A 34 1.99 -7.46 -3.07
N VAL A 35 1.90 -6.59 -2.08
CA VAL A 35 1.31 -6.94 -0.78
C VAL A 35 -0.17 -7.27 -0.94
N ALA A 36 -0.90 -6.49 -1.74
CA ALA A 36 -2.33 -6.72 -1.97
C ALA A 36 -2.58 -8.09 -2.59
N GLU A 37 -1.78 -8.51 -3.56
CA GLU A 37 -1.91 -9.83 -4.17
C GLU A 37 -1.69 -10.94 -3.14
N ARG A 38 -0.66 -10.82 -2.31
CA ARG A 38 -0.39 -11.80 -1.26
C ARG A 38 -1.53 -11.87 -0.26
N LEU A 39 -2.02 -10.71 0.18
CA LEU A 39 -3.13 -10.64 1.12
C LEU A 39 -4.41 -11.22 0.54
N ALA A 40 -4.71 -10.94 -0.73
CA ALA A 40 -5.91 -11.46 -1.37
C ALA A 40 -5.91 -12.98 -1.39
N ASN A 41 -4.77 -13.59 -1.68
CA ASN A 41 -4.64 -15.05 -1.64
C ASN A 41 -4.87 -15.61 -0.24
N LYS A 42 -4.31 -14.96 0.78
CA LYS A 42 -4.45 -15.42 2.17
C LYS A 42 -5.86 -15.21 2.71
N LEU A 43 -6.52 -14.13 2.31
CA LEU A 43 -7.84 -13.75 2.81
C LEU A 43 -8.99 -14.30 1.95
N GLY A 44 -8.68 -14.88 0.80
CA GLY A 44 -9.70 -15.40 -0.11
C GLY A 44 -10.50 -14.31 -0.80
N VAL A 45 -9.88 -13.16 -1.08
CA VAL A 45 -10.53 -12.03 -1.74
C VAL A 45 -10.44 -12.18 -3.25
N ALA A 46 -11.57 -12.08 -3.92
CA ALA A 46 -11.64 -12.29 -5.37
C ALA A 46 -11.28 -11.04 -6.18
N HIS A 47 -11.56 -9.84 -5.64
CA HIS A 47 -11.36 -8.59 -6.37
C HIS A 47 -10.11 -7.89 -5.89
N VAL A 48 -9.10 -7.84 -6.76
CA VAL A 48 -7.81 -7.21 -6.47
C VAL A 48 -7.47 -6.27 -7.61
N GLY A 49 -7.15 -5.04 -7.27
CA GLY A 49 -6.71 -4.05 -8.23
C GLY A 49 -5.49 -3.29 -7.73
N SER A 50 -5.06 -2.34 -8.52
CA SER A 50 -3.93 -1.49 -8.17
C SER A 50 -4.12 -0.08 -8.69
N VAL A 51 -3.58 0.89 -7.95
CA VAL A 51 -3.62 2.31 -8.34
C VAL A 51 -2.20 2.83 -8.50
N ALA A 52 -2.03 3.67 -9.49
CA ALA A 52 -0.77 4.35 -9.76
C ALA A 52 -0.81 5.75 -9.16
N VAL A 53 0.21 6.07 -8.36
CA VAL A 53 0.35 7.37 -7.73
C VAL A 53 1.76 7.86 -7.99
N THR A 54 1.92 8.85 -8.85
CA THR A 54 3.24 9.34 -9.23
C THR A 54 3.51 10.78 -8.84
N LEU A 55 2.47 11.57 -8.64
CA LEU A 55 2.59 13.03 -8.52
C LEU A 55 3.00 13.52 -7.14
N HIS A 56 3.03 12.66 -6.13
CA HIS A 56 3.23 13.08 -4.74
C HIS A 56 4.36 12.34 -4.04
N ARG A 57 5.25 11.70 -4.81
CA ARG A 57 6.41 11.06 -4.24
C ARG A 57 7.49 12.09 -4.01
N ASP A 58 8.06 12.06 -2.81
CA ASP A 58 9.09 13.03 -2.41
C ASP A 58 10.36 12.91 -3.26
N ASP A 59 10.61 11.76 -3.88
CA ASP A 59 11.77 11.53 -4.72
C ASP A 59 11.55 11.86 -6.20
N PHE A 60 10.34 12.26 -6.58
CA PHE A 60 10.00 12.51 -7.98
C PHE A 60 10.89 13.59 -8.60
N ALA A 61 11.09 14.69 -7.89
CA ALA A 61 11.88 15.82 -8.38
C ALA A 61 13.38 15.48 -8.49
N SER A 62 13.87 14.60 -7.63
CA SER A 62 15.30 14.28 -7.60
C SER A 62 15.72 13.32 -8.71
N ARG A 63 14.80 12.61 -9.28
CA ARG A 63 15.12 11.65 -10.34
C ARG A 63 15.31 12.29 -11.71
N GLY A 64 14.74 13.48 -11.94
CA GLY A 64 14.84 14.18 -13.20
C GLY A 64 14.29 13.43 -14.41
N LEU A 65 13.81 12.23 -14.22
CA LEU A 65 13.24 11.38 -15.25
C LEU A 65 11.84 11.00 -14.85
N HIS A 66 10.97 10.88 -15.84
CA HIS A 66 9.64 10.36 -15.57
C HIS A 66 9.77 8.84 -15.32
N PRO A 67 9.54 8.38 -14.09
CA PRO A 67 9.49 6.95 -13.88
C PRO A 67 8.39 6.35 -14.76
N GLN A 68 8.62 5.16 -15.28
CA GLN A 68 7.57 4.48 -16.01
C GLN A 68 6.38 4.32 -15.10
N LYS A 69 5.28 4.94 -15.48
CA LYS A 69 4.06 4.90 -14.72
C LYS A 69 3.33 3.62 -15.04
N LEU A 70 3.23 2.72 -14.06
CA LEU A 70 2.33 1.59 -14.18
C LEU A 70 0.90 2.12 -14.11
N PRO A 71 0.03 1.67 -15.01
CA PRO A 71 -1.34 2.18 -15.02
C PRO A 71 -2.13 1.70 -13.82
N THR A 72 -3.13 2.49 -13.45
CA THR A 72 -4.16 2.03 -12.53
C THR A 72 -4.94 0.93 -13.22
N ASP A 73 -5.10 -0.19 -12.53
CA ASP A 73 -5.77 -1.38 -13.06
C ASP A 73 -6.82 -1.85 -12.07
N ILE A 74 -8.07 -1.46 -12.32
CA ILE A 74 -9.21 -1.81 -11.48
C ILE A 74 -10.24 -2.49 -12.38
N GLY A 75 -10.30 -3.82 -12.29
CA GLY A 75 -11.19 -4.62 -13.12
C GLY A 75 -12.56 -4.90 -12.53
N PHE A 76 -13.02 -4.06 -11.60
CA PHE A 76 -14.31 -4.21 -10.92
C PHE A 76 -14.88 -2.83 -10.64
N GLU A 77 -16.15 -2.77 -10.23
CA GLU A 77 -16.80 -1.49 -9.93
C GLU A 77 -16.37 -0.98 -8.55
N ILE A 78 -16.04 0.31 -8.51
CA ILE A 78 -15.71 1.02 -7.27
C ILE A 78 -16.98 1.55 -6.61
N GLU A 79 -17.95 1.96 -7.42
CA GLU A 79 -19.20 2.56 -6.93
C GLU A 79 -19.88 1.67 -5.89
N GLY A 80 -20.05 2.20 -4.69
CA GLY A 80 -20.74 1.49 -3.60
C GLY A 80 -19.96 0.35 -2.97
N ARG A 81 -18.70 0.16 -3.33
CA ARG A 81 -17.89 -0.96 -2.86
C ARG A 81 -17.06 -0.57 -1.63
N HIS A 82 -16.92 -1.48 -0.70
CA HIS A 82 -15.99 -1.34 0.40
C HIS A 82 -14.60 -1.72 -0.09
N ILE A 83 -13.64 -0.81 0.07
CA ILE A 83 -12.28 -0.97 -0.43
C ILE A 83 -11.33 -1.10 0.75
N LEU A 84 -10.41 -2.05 0.66
CA LEU A 84 -9.23 -2.11 1.53
C LEU A 84 -8.02 -1.70 0.68
N LEU A 85 -7.54 -0.51 0.94
CA LEU A 85 -6.36 0.04 0.26
C LEU A 85 -5.11 -0.47 0.98
N VAL A 86 -4.12 -0.90 0.21
CA VAL A 86 -2.93 -1.58 0.76
C VAL A 86 -1.66 -0.90 0.27
N ASP A 87 -0.75 -0.64 1.19
CA ASP A 87 0.60 -0.19 0.84
C ASP A 87 1.62 -0.94 1.68
N ASP A 88 2.89 -0.80 1.31
CA ASP A 88 3.99 -1.43 2.05
C ASP A 88 4.40 -0.61 3.26
N VAL A 89 4.57 0.70 3.09
CA VAL A 89 5.09 1.60 4.13
C VAL A 89 4.26 2.87 4.20
N LEU A 90 3.92 3.27 5.42
CA LEU A 90 3.24 4.53 5.68
C LEU A 90 4.22 5.48 6.35
N GLN A 91 4.41 6.66 5.74
CA GLN A 91 5.26 7.72 6.28
C GLN A 91 4.47 9.03 6.40
N SER A 92 4.51 9.87 5.38
CA SER A 92 3.89 11.20 5.43
C SER A 92 2.37 11.17 5.32
N GLY A 93 1.82 10.17 4.66
CA GLY A 93 0.39 10.09 4.34
C GLY A 93 0.05 10.65 2.96
N ARG A 94 1.03 11.24 2.26
CA ARG A 94 0.76 11.86 0.95
C ARG A 94 0.41 10.84 -0.11
N THR A 95 1.06 9.68 -0.09
CA THR A 95 0.82 8.62 -1.05
C THR A 95 -0.60 8.06 -0.92
N VAL A 96 -1.03 7.76 0.30
CA VAL A 96 -2.38 7.22 0.51
C VAL A 96 -3.45 8.25 0.15
N ARG A 97 -3.21 9.52 0.44
CA ARG A 97 -4.16 10.58 0.05
C ARG A 97 -4.35 10.60 -1.46
N ALA A 98 -3.23 10.56 -2.20
CA ALA A 98 -3.28 10.56 -3.66
C ALA A 98 -3.98 9.29 -4.20
N ALA A 99 -3.74 8.15 -3.56
CA ALA A 99 -4.39 6.90 -3.95
C ALA A 99 -5.90 6.96 -3.74
N VAL A 100 -6.36 7.55 -2.65
CA VAL A 100 -7.80 7.74 -2.41
C VAL A 100 -8.41 8.62 -3.50
N ASN A 101 -7.72 9.71 -3.87
CA ASN A 101 -8.21 10.57 -4.97
C ASN A 101 -8.31 9.79 -6.28
N GLU A 102 -7.33 8.94 -6.59
CA GLU A 102 -7.34 8.13 -7.80
C GLU A 102 -8.53 7.17 -7.80
N LEU A 103 -8.84 6.56 -6.66
CA LEU A 103 -10.00 5.67 -6.54
C LEU A 103 -11.30 6.38 -6.88
N PHE A 104 -11.45 7.61 -6.43
CA PHE A 104 -12.68 8.38 -6.64
C PHE A 104 -12.90 8.75 -8.10
N ASP A 105 -11.86 8.71 -8.93
CA ASP A 105 -12.01 8.88 -10.38
C ASP A 105 -12.72 7.70 -11.04
N PHE A 106 -12.79 6.55 -10.38
CA PHE A 106 -13.43 5.33 -10.88
C PHE A 106 -14.82 5.10 -10.32
N GLY A 107 -15.23 5.88 -9.35
CA GLY A 107 -16.52 5.73 -8.70
C GLY A 107 -16.45 6.16 -7.26
N ARG A 108 -17.58 6.19 -6.58
CA ARG A 108 -17.65 6.57 -5.17
C ARG A 108 -17.68 5.32 -4.30
N PRO A 109 -16.58 4.97 -3.63
CA PRO A 109 -16.58 3.81 -2.73
C PRO A 109 -17.51 4.04 -1.54
N ALA A 110 -18.08 2.95 -1.03
CA ALA A 110 -18.87 3.01 0.20
C ALA A 110 -18.00 3.30 1.40
N SER A 111 -16.79 2.75 1.41
CA SER A 111 -15.77 3.04 2.43
C SER A 111 -14.39 2.70 1.88
N VAL A 112 -13.38 3.33 2.47
CA VAL A 112 -11.98 3.00 2.19
C VAL A 112 -11.30 2.81 3.54
N LYS A 113 -10.78 1.62 3.78
CA LYS A 113 -9.88 1.33 4.89
C LYS A 113 -8.46 1.18 4.36
N PHE A 114 -7.50 1.31 5.24
CA PHE A 114 -6.09 1.33 4.85
C PHE A 114 -5.27 0.35 5.68
N ALA A 115 -4.48 -0.48 5.01
CA ALA A 115 -3.61 -1.47 5.62
C ALA A 115 -2.18 -1.29 5.12
N VAL A 116 -1.22 -1.36 6.03
CA VAL A 116 0.22 -1.26 5.68
C VAL A 116 1.01 -2.30 6.45
N LEU A 117 2.16 -2.69 5.88
CA LEU A 117 3.09 -3.57 6.59
C LEU A 117 3.82 -2.80 7.69
N VAL A 118 4.34 -1.62 7.38
CA VAL A 118 5.15 -0.83 8.30
C VAL A 118 4.63 0.60 8.39
N ASP A 119 4.38 1.05 9.61
CA ASP A 119 4.16 2.46 9.89
C ASP A 119 5.47 3.00 10.48
N ARG A 120 6.17 3.83 9.73
CA ARG A 120 7.47 4.34 10.12
C ARG A 120 7.43 5.72 10.79
N GLY A 121 6.24 6.26 10.99
CA GLY A 121 6.09 7.62 11.52
C GLY A 121 6.39 8.68 10.46
N GLY A 122 6.43 9.94 10.86
CA GLY A 122 6.75 11.03 9.96
C GLY A 122 5.55 11.62 9.24
N ARG A 123 4.38 11.58 9.85
CA ARG A 123 3.14 12.12 9.26
C ARG A 123 3.25 13.59 8.93
N GLN A 124 2.75 13.94 7.76
CA GLN A 124 2.54 15.32 7.32
C GLN A 124 1.08 15.58 6.97
N MET A 125 0.29 14.52 6.88
CA MET A 125 -1.14 14.56 6.61
C MET A 125 -1.86 13.84 7.74
N PRO A 126 -3.12 14.21 8.04
CA PRO A 126 -3.89 13.57 9.13
C PRO A 126 -4.44 12.21 8.67
N VAL A 127 -3.54 11.27 8.46
CA VAL A 127 -3.85 9.93 7.97
C VAL A 127 -3.30 8.90 8.93
N GLN A 128 -4.07 7.85 9.15
CA GLN A 128 -3.67 6.72 9.96
C GLN A 128 -4.16 5.44 9.29
N ALA A 129 -3.39 4.36 9.39
CA ALA A 129 -3.82 3.07 8.87
C ALA A 129 -4.76 2.38 9.86
N ASP A 130 -5.75 1.68 9.32
CA ASP A 130 -6.65 0.86 10.13
C ASP A 130 -5.97 -0.42 10.59
N TYR A 131 -5.07 -0.95 9.76
CA TYR A 131 -4.33 -2.19 10.06
C TYR A 131 -2.85 -1.95 9.79
N VAL A 132 -2.01 -2.27 10.76
CA VAL A 132 -0.56 -2.12 10.68
C VAL A 132 0.09 -3.40 11.19
N ALA A 133 0.99 -3.99 10.39
CA ALA A 133 1.70 -5.18 10.87
C ALA A 133 2.72 -4.81 11.94
N ILE A 134 3.51 -3.77 11.72
CA ILE A 134 4.48 -3.30 12.72
C ILE A 134 4.64 -1.78 12.66
N VAL A 135 4.76 -1.17 13.83
CA VAL A 135 5.14 0.23 13.96
C VAL A 135 6.64 0.28 14.23
N MET A 136 7.38 0.92 13.33
CA MET A 136 8.84 1.00 13.43
C MET A 136 9.30 2.40 13.03
N PRO A 137 9.40 3.33 13.98
CA PRO A 137 9.83 4.69 13.67
C PRO A 137 11.25 4.68 13.07
N LEU A 138 11.42 5.42 11.98
CA LEU A 138 12.69 5.61 11.33
C LEU A 138 13.01 7.09 11.25
N GLU A 139 14.31 7.40 11.27
CA GLU A 139 14.74 8.77 11.10
C GLU A 139 14.52 9.24 9.67
N GLY A 140 14.31 10.55 9.48
CA GLY A 140 13.88 11.13 8.23
C GLY A 140 14.74 10.83 7.01
N LYS A 141 16.04 10.59 7.22
CA LYS A 141 16.97 10.30 6.12
C LYS A 141 17.01 8.84 5.71
N GLN A 142 16.47 7.96 6.54
CA GLN A 142 16.40 6.55 6.22
C GLN A 142 15.20 6.30 5.32
N GLN A 143 15.40 5.47 4.30
CA GLN A 143 14.33 5.03 3.43
C GLN A 143 14.13 3.54 3.56
N LEU A 144 12.88 3.13 3.67
CA LEU A 144 12.50 1.74 3.73
C LEU A 144 11.81 1.38 2.42
N GLU A 145 12.36 0.40 1.73
CA GLU A 145 11.89 0.00 0.42
C GLU A 145 11.60 -1.49 0.39
N LEU A 146 10.44 -1.85 -0.15
CA LEU A 146 10.09 -3.24 -0.41
C LEU A 146 10.56 -3.60 -1.81
N THR A 147 11.34 -4.67 -1.93
CA THR A 147 11.85 -5.16 -3.20
C THR A 147 11.30 -6.54 -3.48
N ASN A 148 11.29 -6.92 -4.76
CA ASN A 148 10.83 -8.22 -5.20
C ASN A 148 11.95 -8.90 -5.98
N HIS A 149 12.48 -9.99 -5.42
CA HIS A 149 13.53 -10.81 -6.03
C HIS A 149 12.93 -12.16 -6.42
N ASP A 150 12.54 -12.29 -7.66
CA ASP A 150 11.95 -13.54 -8.20
C ASP A 150 10.76 -14.03 -7.37
N GLY A 151 9.88 -13.11 -6.98
CA GLY A 151 8.70 -13.40 -6.20
C GLY A 151 8.91 -13.36 -4.69
N MET A 152 10.14 -13.23 -4.22
CA MET A 152 10.43 -13.09 -2.79
C MET A 152 10.49 -11.62 -2.41
N LEU A 153 9.62 -11.22 -1.49
CA LEU A 153 9.56 -9.84 -1.03
C LEU A 153 10.54 -9.63 0.13
N ARG A 154 11.30 -8.54 0.05
CA ARG A 154 12.27 -8.17 1.08
C ARG A 154 12.24 -6.68 1.36
N PHE A 155 12.46 -6.31 2.61
CA PHE A 155 12.66 -4.92 2.97
C PHE A 155 14.14 -4.58 2.97
N GLU A 156 14.46 -3.42 2.41
CA GLU A 156 15.80 -2.85 2.43
C GLU A 156 15.73 -1.45 3.03
N ILE A 157 16.67 -1.16 3.93
CA ILE A 157 16.80 0.17 4.52
C ILE A 157 17.97 0.85 3.83
N ARG A 158 17.72 2.00 3.24
CA ARG A 158 18.73 2.81 2.57
C ARG A 158 18.88 4.13 3.30
N GLU A 159 20.11 4.58 3.41
CA GLU A 159 20.39 5.92 3.90
C GLU A 159 20.60 6.85 2.72
N SER A 160 19.95 8.00 2.77
CA SER A 160 20.03 8.99 1.71
C SER A 160 21.05 10.07 2.03
#